data_c837d578c7aaf27351f083a9a77c3896
#
_entry.id   c837d578c7aaf27351f083a9a77c3896
#
_cell.length_a   1.000
_cell.length_b   1.000
_cell.length_c   1.000
_cell.angle_alpha   90.00
_cell.angle_beta   90.00
_cell.angle_gamma   90.00
#
_symmetry.space_group_name_H-M   'P 1'
#
loop_
_entity.id
_entity.type
_entity.pdbx_description
1 polymer ?
#
loop_
_entity_poly.entity_id
_entity_poly.type
_entity_poly.pdbx_seq_one_letter_code
_entity_poly.pdbx_strand_id
1 'polypeptide(L)'
;MRHRNSGRQLSRTSSHRHALLRNMATSLLRHETIRTTVPKAKELRRVVEPLITLAKVDSIGKRRLAYSRLRDAAIVEKLFEDLGPRFKARAGGYTRILKMEPRPGDSADMALMQLVDSAAVPAEKSEDTKAAKAPKAPKKSKKSDGDADAAAAEPKPKRRKKAAA
;
A
#
# COMPACT_ATOMS: atom_id res chain seq x y z
N MET A 1 -3.43 12.51 39.04
CA MET A 1 -2.30 12.57 38.10
C MET A 1 -2.45 11.46 37.05
N ARG A 2 -2.11 11.73 35.76
CA ARG A 2 -2.21 10.76 34.67
C ARG A 2 -0.81 10.27 34.31
N HIS A 3 -0.32 9.23 34.98
CA HIS A 3 0.98 8.64 34.70
C HIS A 3 0.87 7.60 33.58
N ARG A 4 1.97 7.44 32.82
CA ARG A 4 2.14 6.43 31.75
C ARG A 4 1.13 6.51 30.59
N ASN A 5 0.38 7.59 30.46
CA ASN A 5 -0.45 7.82 29.28
C ASN A 5 0.45 8.19 28.10
N SER A 6 0.59 7.28 27.17
CA SER A 6 1.40 7.47 25.96
C SER A 6 0.61 7.06 24.73
N GLY A 7 0.90 7.70 23.62
CA GLY A 7 0.24 7.44 22.35
C GLY A 7 -0.91 8.38 22.02
N ARG A 8 -1.14 8.56 20.73
CA ARG A 8 -2.21 9.40 20.21
C ARG A 8 -3.50 8.60 20.09
N GLN A 9 -4.61 9.19 20.44
CA GLN A 9 -5.93 8.55 20.30
C GLN A 9 -6.36 8.40 18.85
N LEU A 10 -5.90 9.28 17.95
CA LEU A 10 -6.23 9.30 16.50
C LEU A 10 -7.75 9.38 16.24
N SER A 11 -8.52 10.00 17.16
CA SER A 11 -9.98 10.12 17.10
C SER A 11 -10.68 8.76 16.89
N ARG A 12 -10.19 7.70 17.58
CA ARG A 12 -10.68 6.32 17.45
C ARG A 12 -10.87 5.66 18.79
N THR A 13 -11.78 4.70 18.86
CA THR A 13 -11.90 3.79 20.00
C THR A 13 -10.65 2.92 20.12
N SER A 14 -10.38 2.34 21.28
CA SER A 14 -9.19 1.53 21.53
C SER A 14 -9.06 0.35 20.56
N SER A 15 -10.13 -0.40 20.36
CA SER A 15 -10.18 -1.55 19.44
C SER A 15 -9.91 -1.15 17.99
N HIS A 16 -10.56 -0.08 17.50
CA HIS A 16 -10.33 0.44 16.16
C HIS A 16 -8.89 0.96 15.96
N ARG A 17 -8.31 1.61 16.98
CA ARG A 17 -6.92 2.07 16.93
C ARG A 17 -5.93 0.89 16.86
N HIS A 18 -6.15 -0.17 17.64
CA HIS A 18 -5.32 -1.37 17.57
C HIS A 18 -5.43 -2.06 16.21
N ALA A 19 -6.63 -2.18 15.63
CA ALA A 19 -6.82 -2.73 14.30
C ALA A 19 -6.14 -1.88 13.23
N LEU A 20 -6.28 -0.55 13.29
CA LEU A 20 -5.59 0.38 12.37
C LEU A 20 -4.08 0.18 12.39
N LEU A 21 -3.46 0.21 13.57
CA LEU A 21 -2.01 0.09 13.70
C LEU A 21 -1.50 -1.29 13.27
N ARG A 22 -2.26 -2.36 13.53
CA ARG A 22 -1.97 -3.71 13.03
C ARG A 22 -1.97 -3.74 11.50
N ASN A 23 -3.03 -3.28 10.87
CA ASN A 23 -3.15 -3.29 9.40
C ASN A 23 -2.06 -2.43 8.74
N MET A 24 -1.74 -1.27 9.31
CA MET A 24 -0.66 -0.43 8.83
C MET A 24 0.72 -1.09 9.01
N ALA A 25 0.95 -1.79 10.13
CA ALA A 25 2.18 -2.53 10.36
C ALA A 25 2.35 -3.68 9.35
N THR A 26 1.29 -4.45 9.11
CA THR A 26 1.25 -5.50 8.09
C THR A 26 1.55 -4.94 6.70
N SER A 27 0.93 -3.81 6.33
CA SER A 27 1.18 -3.14 5.04
C SER A 27 2.62 -2.63 4.93
N LEU A 28 3.17 -2.01 5.99
CA LEU A 28 4.56 -1.52 5.96
C LEU A 28 5.57 -2.67 5.84
N LEU A 29 5.38 -3.77 6.56
CA LEU A 29 6.27 -4.93 6.47
C LEU A 29 6.16 -5.64 5.11
N ARG A 30 4.97 -5.63 4.49
CA ARG A 30 4.73 -6.22 3.17
C ARG A 30 5.39 -5.41 2.05
N HIS A 31 5.13 -4.11 2.01
CA HIS A 31 5.52 -3.20 0.92
C HIS A 31 6.80 -2.39 1.20
N GLU A 32 7.30 -2.44 2.42
CA GLU A 32 8.46 -1.69 2.93
C GLU A 32 8.30 -0.16 2.88
N THR A 33 7.31 0.33 2.18
CA THR A 33 6.99 1.76 2.03
C THR A 33 5.48 1.97 2.02
N ILE A 34 4.99 2.91 2.82
CA ILE A 34 3.57 3.29 2.86
C ILE A 34 3.40 4.81 2.92
N ARG A 35 2.35 5.32 2.28
CA ARG A 35 1.93 6.72 2.37
C ARG A 35 0.80 6.86 3.38
N THR A 36 0.97 7.76 4.36
CA THR A 36 -0.02 7.96 5.43
C THR A 36 0.10 9.38 6.00
N THR A 37 -0.73 9.73 7.01
CA THR A 37 -0.60 11.01 7.68
C THR A 37 0.52 11.00 8.72
N VAL A 38 1.18 12.14 8.96
CA VAL A 38 2.28 12.30 9.92
C VAL A 38 1.94 11.78 11.32
N PRO A 39 0.75 12.06 11.92
CA PRO A 39 0.41 11.51 13.23
C PRO A 39 0.34 10.00 13.26
N LYS A 40 -0.23 9.36 12.22
CA LYS A 40 -0.31 7.90 12.12
C LYS A 40 1.08 7.26 11.95
N ALA A 41 1.95 7.84 11.10
CA ALA A 41 3.32 7.37 10.91
C ALA A 41 4.12 7.40 12.23
N LYS A 42 3.98 8.47 13.02
CA LYS A 42 4.66 8.60 14.32
C LYS A 42 4.22 7.53 15.33
N GLU A 43 2.93 7.18 15.36
CA GLU A 43 2.43 6.12 16.24
C GLU A 43 2.79 4.72 15.72
N LEU A 44 2.79 4.52 14.41
CA LEU A 44 3.14 3.24 13.80
C LEU A 44 4.57 2.82 14.11
N ARG A 45 5.53 3.76 14.20
CA ARG A 45 6.92 3.49 14.61
C ARG A 45 6.97 2.70 15.92
N ARG A 46 6.16 3.07 16.91
CA ARG A 46 6.11 2.43 18.24
C ARG A 46 5.66 0.96 18.18
N VAL A 47 4.97 0.57 17.12
CA VAL A 47 4.50 -0.81 16.92
C VAL A 47 5.47 -1.61 16.07
N VAL A 48 6.00 -1.02 15.00
CA VAL A 48 6.84 -1.72 14.03
C VAL A 48 8.26 -1.93 14.55
N GLU A 49 8.87 -0.93 15.17
CA GLU A 49 10.26 -1.07 15.64
C GLU A 49 10.45 -2.21 16.66
N PRO A 50 9.59 -2.41 17.67
CA PRO A 50 9.69 -3.57 18.54
C PRO A 50 9.47 -4.92 17.82
N LEU A 51 8.68 -4.96 16.75
CA LEU A 51 8.50 -6.19 15.94
C LEU A 51 9.78 -6.55 15.18
N ILE A 52 10.44 -5.57 14.58
CA ILE A 52 11.74 -5.78 13.91
C ILE A 52 12.82 -6.19 14.92
N THR A 53 12.88 -5.54 16.08
CA THR A 53 13.81 -5.95 17.16
C THR A 53 13.56 -7.38 17.61
N LEU A 54 12.28 -7.79 17.72
CA LEU A 54 11.92 -9.16 18.08
C LEU A 54 12.43 -10.18 17.05
N ALA A 55 12.38 -9.83 15.76
CA ALA A 55 12.75 -10.68 14.65
C ALA A 55 14.26 -10.92 14.49
N LYS A 56 15.11 -10.13 15.12
CA LYS A 56 16.58 -10.29 15.05
C LYS A 56 17.09 -11.62 15.62
N VAL A 57 16.33 -12.21 16.53
CA VAL A 57 16.63 -13.51 17.13
C VAL A 57 15.44 -14.41 16.86
N ASP A 58 15.61 -15.37 15.96
CA ASP A 58 14.54 -16.31 15.65
C ASP A 58 14.32 -17.31 16.80
N SER A 59 13.05 -17.48 17.15
CA SER A 59 12.59 -18.44 18.16
C SER A 59 11.10 -18.66 17.96
N ILE A 60 10.63 -19.89 18.19
CA ILE A 60 9.21 -20.26 18.10
C ILE A 60 8.35 -19.34 18.99
N GLY A 61 8.81 -19.02 20.21
CA GLY A 61 8.10 -18.11 21.10
C GLY A 61 7.98 -16.69 20.52
N LYS A 62 9.03 -16.18 19.88
CA LYS A 62 9.03 -14.86 19.23
C LYS A 62 8.17 -14.84 17.97
N ARG A 63 8.18 -15.89 17.15
CA ARG A 63 7.28 -16.03 16.00
C ARG A 63 5.81 -16.05 16.44
N ARG A 64 5.45 -16.79 17.50
CA ARG A 64 4.10 -16.78 18.09
C ARG A 64 3.69 -15.39 18.60
N LEU A 65 4.61 -14.67 19.27
CA LEU A 65 4.35 -13.30 19.74
C LEU A 65 4.16 -12.31 18.57
N ALA A 66 4.97 -12.40 17.53
CA ALA A 66 4.79 -11.58 16.32
C ALA A 66 3.44 -11.89 15.65
N TYR A 67 3.09 -13.16 15.52
CA TYR A 67 1.81 -13.58 14.96
C TYR A 67 0.61 -13.06 15.78
N SER A 68 0.66 -13.11 17.10
CA SER A 68 -0.42 -12.56 17.95
C SER A 68 -0.67 -11.08 17.71
N ARG A 69 0.38 -10.32 17.34
CA ARG A 69 0.30 -8.89 17.04
C ARG A 69 -0.12 -8.58 15.61
N LEU A 70 0.39 -9.32 14.62
CA LEU A 70 0.16 -9.08 13.18
C LEU A 70 -1.04 -9.85 12.63
N ARG A 71 -1.24 -11.11 13.08
CA ARG A 71 -2.28 -12.05 12.62
C ARG A 71 -2.22 -12.38 11.12
N ASP A 72 -1.02 -12.35 10.56
CA ASP A 72 -0.73 -12.69 9.17
C ASP A 72 0.54 -13.55 9.14
N ALA A 73 0.41 -14.81 8.73
CA ALA A 73 1.50 -15.79 8.75
C ALA A 73 2.60 -15.44 7.74
N ALA A 74 2.22 -15.05 6.52
CA ALA A 74 3.17 -14.72 5.45
C ALA A 74 4.03 -13.49 5.82
N ILE A 75 3.45 -12.50 6.51
CA ILE A 75 4.22 -11.34 6.97
C ILE A 75 5.14 -11.69 8.12
N VAL A 76 4.74 -12.62 9.01
CA VAL A 76 5.62 -13.10 10.08
C VAL A 76 6.81 -13.86 9.50
N GLU A 77 6.59 -14.70 8.49
CA GLU A 77 7.66 -15.39 7.76
C GLU A 77 8.65 -14.38 7.17
N LYS A 78 8.18 -13.44 6.34
CA LYS A 78 9.01 -12.35 5.80
C LYS A 78 9.75 -11.57 6.88
N LEU A 79 9.11 -11.31 8.02
CA LEU A 79 9.69 -10.57 9.13
C LEU A 79 10.91 -11.29 9.73
N PHE A 80 10.86 -12.61 9.88
CA PHE A 80 11.96 -13.39 10.49
C PHE A 80 13.01 -13.84 9.47
N GLU A 81 12.64 -14.13 8.23
CA GLU A 81 13.55 -14.66 7.20
C GLU A 81 14.28 -13.58 6.44
N ASP A 82 13.62 -12.46 6.15
CA ASP A 82 14.20 -11.35 5.38
C ASP A 82 14.58 -10.17 6.28
N LEU A 83 13.61 -9.57 6.97
CA LEU A 83 13.83 -8.32 7.70
C LEU A 83 14.70 -8.50 8.96
N GLY A 84 14.54 -9.63 9.68
CA GLY A 84 15.34 -9.92 10.88
C GLY A 84 16.84 -9.92 10.62
N PRO A 85 17.36 -10.74 9.68
CA PRO A 85 18.76 -10.76 9.28
C PRO A 85 19.24 -9.42 8.72
N ARG A 86 18.43 -8.75 7.89
CA ARG A 86 18.75 -7.45 7.28
C ARG A 86 19.05 -6.38 8.33
N PHE A 87 18.24 -6.31 9.38
CA PHE A 87 18.41 -5.32 10.45
C PHE A 87 19.25 -5.78 11.63
N LYS A 88 19.88 -6.96 11.58
CA LYS A 88 20.61 -7.54 12.71
C LYS A 88 21.71 -6.62 13.24
N ALA A 89 22.46 -5.99 12.35
CA ALA A 89 23.57 -5.09 12.70
C ALA A 89 23.12 -3.73 13.26
N ARG A 90 21.87 -3.30 12.98
CA ARG A 90 21.37 -1.98 13.38
C ARG A 90 20.76 -2.02 14.78
N ALA A 91 21.20 -1.17 15.70
CA ALA A 91 20.71 -1.16 17.09
C ALA A 91 19.24 -0.73 17.23
N GLY A 92 18.74 0.15 16.31
CA GLY A 92 17.37 0.68 16.32
C GLY A 92 17.15 1.69 15.20
N GLY A 93 15.98 2.34 15.15
CA GLY A 93 15.67 3.33 14.12
C GLY A 93 15.53 2.69 12.74
N TYR A 94 14.74 1.62 12.62
CA TYR A 94 14.55 0.87 11.39
C TYR A 94 13.65 1.57 10.38
N THR A 95 12.95 2.62 10.82
CA THR A 95 11.96 3.33 10.02
C THR A 95 12.36 4.77 9.76
N ARG A 96 12.10 5.26 8.56
CA ARG A 96 12.26 6.66 8.15
C ARG A 96 10.91 7.25 7.79
N ILE A 97 10.66 8.49 8.22
CA ILE A 97 9.45 9.25 7.90
C ILE A 97 9.86 10.48 7.11
N LEU A 98 9.45 10.55 5.86
CA LEU A 98 9.63 11.70 4.98
C LEU A 98 8.31 12.48 4.94
N LYS A 99 8.35 13.78 5.23
CA LYS A 99 7.18 14.64 5.08
C LYS A 99 6.90 14.84 3.59
N MET A 100 5.64 14.82 3.23
CA MET A 100 5.14 15.06 1.89
C MET A 100 4.22 16.28 1.91
N GLU A 101 3.86 16.74 0.73
CA GLU A 101 2.87 17.80 0.58
C GLU A 101 1.53 17.44 1.22
N PRO A 102 0.77 18.42 1.73
CA PRO A 102 -0.55 18.22 2.28
C PRO A 102 -1.48 17.55 1.27
N ARG A 103 -2.41 16.74 1.77
CA ARG A 103 -3.40 16.08 0.91
C ARG A 103 -4.39 17.10 0.36
N PRO A 104 -4.66 17.13 -0.98
CA PRO A 104 -5.69 18.00 -1.54
C PRO A 104 -7.06 17.64 -0.94
N GLY A 105 -7.84 18.70 -0.64
CA GLY A 105 -9.17 18.59 -0.06
C GLY A 105 -9.21 18.92 1.45
N ASP A 106 -8.48 18.18 2.29
CA ASP A 106 -8.49 18.39 3.74
C ASP A 106 -7.18 18.97 4.33
N SER A 107 -6.21 19.27 3.47
CA SER A 107 -4.88 19.81 3.84
C SER A 107 -4.17 19.00 4.95
N ALA A 108 -4.46 17.72 5.07
CA ALA A 108 -3.83 16.86 6.07
C ALA A 108 -2.33 16.67 5.76
N ASP A 109 -1.47 16.84 6.77
CA ASP A 109 -0.04 16.59 6.66
C ASP A 109 0.22 15.12 6.31
N MET A 110 0.79 14.87 5.13
CA MET A 110 1.13 13.53 4.67
C MET A 110 2.59 13.18 4.94
N ALA A 111 2.84 11.89 5.05
CA ALA A 111 4.17 11.34 5.21
C ALA A 111 4.33 10.03 4.45
N LEU A 112 5.49 9.84 3.87
CA LEU A 112 5.99 8.56 3.38
C LEU A 112 6.78 7.91 4.51
N MET A 113 6.34 6.74 4.95
CA MET A 113 7.06 5.94 5.92
C MET A 113 7.68 4.75 5.22
N GLN A 114 8.99 4.57 5.39
CA GLN A 114 9.74 3.49 4.73
C GLN A 114 10.70 2.82 5.72
N LEU A 115 11.08 1.59 5.42
CA LEU A 115 12.18 0.90 6.09
C LEU A 115 13.51 1.47 5.59
N VAL A 116 14.49 1.68 6.48
CA VAL A 116 15.73 2.40 6.14
C VAL A 116 16.60 1.61 5.17
N ASP A 117 16.69 0.31 5.34
CA ASP A 117 17.52 -0.58 4.52
C ASP A 117 16.61 -1.37 3.54
N SER A 118 15.61 -0.71 2.98
CA SER A 118 14.82 -1.25 1.87
C SER A 118 15.77 -1.54 0.71
N ALA A 119 15.72 -2.76 0.16
CA ALA A 119 16.30 -3.02 -1.14
C ALA A 119 15.69 -2.00 -2.10
N ALA A 120 16.52 -1.13 -2.68
CA ALA A 120 16.06 -0.02 -3.47
C ALA A 120 15.05 -0.51 -4.52
N VAL A 121 13.78 -0.19 -4.29
CA VAL A 121 12.82 -0.19 -5.38
C VAL A 121 13.39 0.84 -6.34
N PRO A 122 13.77 0.48 -7.59
CA PRO A 122 14.21 1.48 -8.54
C PRO A 122 13.12 2.55 -8.58
N ALA A 123 13.49 3.78 -8.27
CA ALA A 123 12.61 4.92 -8.43
C ALA A 123 12.17 4.88 -9.89
N GLU A 124 10.90 4.53 -10.14
CA GLU A 124 10.27 4.84 -11.40
C GLU A 124 10.44 6.34 -11.57
N LYS A 125 11.41 6.68 -12.41
CA LYS A 125 11.56 8.04 -12.90
C LYS A 125 10.22 8.34 -13.54
N SER A 126 9.47 9.25 -12.94
CA SER A 126 8.43 9.97 -13.64
C SER A 126 9.12 10.64 -14.83
N GLU A 127 9.05 10.01 -15.99
CA GLU A 127 9.38 10.65 -17.25
C GLU A 127 8.32 11.74 -17.43
N ASP A 128 8.73 12.96 -17.11
CA ASP A 128 8.08 14.17 -17.58
C ASP A 128 7.94 14.03 -19.09
N THR A 129 6.73 13.78 -19.54
CA THR A 129 6.34 13.86 -20.94
C THR A 129 6.48 15.30 -21.39
N LYS A 130 7.68 15.61 -21.86
CA LYS A 130 7.96 16.83 -22.59
C LYS A 130 7.20 16.76 -23.90
N ALA A 131 6.12 17.52 -23.97
CA ALA A 131 5.30 17.70 -25.14
C ALA A 131 6.17 18.07 -26.35
N ALA A 132 6.34 17.13 -27.28
CA ALA A 132 6.88 17.39 -28.59
C ALA A 132 5.73 17.71 -29.54
N LYS A 133 5.78 18.92 -30.02
CA LYS A 133 4.93 19.60 -30.99
C LYS A 133 4.89 18.81 -32.31
N ALA A 134 3.70 18.38 -32.72
CA ALA A 134 3.45 17.73 -34.00
C ALA A 134 3.56 18.72 -35.16
N PRO A 135 4.13 18.36 -36.31
CA PRO A 135 3.97 19.11 -37.56
C PRO A 135 2.73 18.64 -38.33
N LYS A 136 2.02 19.62 -38.88
CA LYS A 136 0.81 19.50 -39.71
C LYS A 136 1.06 18.71 -40.98
N ALA A 137 0.10 17.80 -41.31
CA ALA A 137 -0.03 17.14 -42.57
C ALA A 137 -0.72 18.02 -43.65
N PRO A 138 -0.54 17.80 -44.94
CA PRO A 138 -1.40 18.36 -45.98
C PRO A 138 -2.49 17.37 -46.41
N LYS A 139 -3.69 17.93 -46.63
CA LYS A 139 -4.84 17.32 -47.28
C LYS A 139 -4.54 16.89 -48.71
N LYS A 140 -5.03 15.70 -49.11
CA LYS A 140 -5.50 15.49 -50.50
C LYS A 140 -6.67 14.55 -50.55
N SER A 141 -7.64 15.02 -51.34
CA SER A 141 -8.95 14.50 -51.69
C SER A 141 -8.91 13.39 -52.73
N LYS A 142 -9.93 12.53 -52.77
CA LYS A 142 -10.80 12.05 -53.87
C LYS A 142 -11.26 10.64 -53.53
N LYS A 143 -12.57 10.42 -53.35
CA LYS A 143 -13.69 10.24 -54.30
C LYS A 143 -13.72 8.84 -54.92
N SER A 144 -14.79 8.16 -54.69
CA SER A 144 -15.71 7.38 -55.50
C SER A 144 -16.01 5.97 -54.97
N ASP A 145 -17.26 5.78 -54.60
CA ASP A 145 -18.32 4.99 -55.23
C ASP A 145 -18.24 3.47 -55.09
N GLY A 146 -19.40 2.90 -54.74
CA GLY A 146 -19.83 1.53 -55.07
C GLY A 146 -20.29 0.76 -53.80
N ASP A 147 -21.51 0.81 -53.50
CA ASP A 147 -22.68 -0.01 -53.74
C ASP A 147 -22.73 -1.43 -53.13
N ALA A 148 -23.93 -1.66 -52.54
CA ALA A 148 -24.66 -2.93 -52.37
C ALA A 148 -24.23 -3.87 -51.27
N ASP A 149 -25.03 -4.23 -50.36
CA ASP A 149 -26.37 -4.84 -50.26
C ASP A 149 -26.32 -6.05 -49.28
N ALA A 150 -27.45 -6.22 -48.62
CA ALA A 150 -27.98 -7.45 -48.03
C ALA A 150 -27.53 -7.87 -46.63
N ALA A 151 -28.33 -7.54 -45.63
CA ALA A 151 -29.41 -8.37 -45.02
C ALA A 151 -28.96 -9.59 -44.20
N ALA A 152 -29.46 -9.60 -43.01
CA ALA A 152 -30.13 -10.68 -42.31
C ALA A 152 -29.68 -10.94 -40.86
N ALA A 153 -30.58 -10.57 -40.00
CA ALA A 153 -31.24 -11.42 -38.98
C ALA A 153 -30.46 -11.86 -37.72
N GLU A 154 -30.95 -11.33 -36.62
CA GLU A 154 -30.92 -11.90 -35.25
C GLU A 154 -31.40 -13.37 -35.19
N PRO A 155 -31.09 -14.10 -34.12
CA PRO A 155 -32.07 -14.13 -33.05
C PRO A 155 -31.48 -14.27 -31.62
N LYS A 156 -32.20 -13.69 -30.67
CA LYS A 156 -32.10 -13.86 -29.22
C LYS A 156 -32.59 -15.25 -28.80
N PRO A 157 -32.00 -15.89 -27.77
CA PRO A 157 -32.68 -16.99 -27.10
C PRO A 157 -33.29 -16.58 -25.76
N LYS A 158 -34.44 -17.12 -25.58
CA LYS A 158 -35.46 -17.00 -24.56
C LYS A 158 -35.04 -17.36 -23.14
N ARG A 159 -35.55 -16.54 -22.25
CA ARG A 159 -35.71 -16.71 -20.81
C ARG A 159 -36.54 -17.98 -20.49
N ARG A 160 -35.96 -18.91 -19.71
CA ARG A 160 -36.74 -20.00 -19.09
C ARG A 160 -37.02 -19.68 -17.64
N LYS A 161 -38.32 -19.47 -17.37
CA LYS A 161 -38.91 -19.59 -16.01
C LYS A 161 -38.90 -21.04 -15.62
N LYS A 162 -38.58 -21.33 -14.35
CA LYS A 162 -38.96 -22.60 -13.74
C LYS A 162 -39.66 -22.31 -12.41
N ALA A 163 -40.86 -22.82 -12.35
CA ALA A 163 -41.78 -22.80 -11.25
C ALA A 163 -41.44 -23.84 -10.19
N ALA A 164 -42.01 -23.64 -9.04
CA ALA A 164 -42.08 -24.38 -7.82
C ALA A 164 -42.36 -25.89 -7.92
N ALA A 165 -41.81 -26.62 -7.01
CA ALA A 165 -42.44 -27.61 -6.15
C ALA A 165 -41.53 -27.82 -4.93
#